data_59171a76793012fe701c62a8d5896751
#
_entry.id   59171a76793012fe701c62a8d5896751
#
_cell.length_a   1.000
_cell.length_b   1.000
_cell.length_c   1.000
_cell.angle_alpha   90.00
_cell.angle_beta   90.00
_cell.angle_gamma   90.00
#
_symmetry.space_group_name_H-M   'P 1'
#
loop_
_entity.id
_entity.type
_entity.pdbx_description
1 polymer ?
#
loop_
_entity_poly.entity_id
_entity_poly.type
_entity_poly.pdbx_seq_one_letter_code
_entity_poly.pdbx_strand_id
1 'polypeptide(L)'
;MTFAAFATTLGHGFVNWDDDVYVFANPMIRSLSPHQVWWILSHPYFYAYIPITLLSHALDVALWGMSPSGDHLTSVLLHCANAVWIFLFGLRLLRASRPSALIGMSAAAILFAIHPLRAESVSWVSDRKDLLCTFFFLPGVLAYMKYSSMRGTAPARRWYLAWLLLFALAVLSKSIAVTFPVLLLLLDWLGPSPRENRPGYLGLIREKAPFLLLSLVLTWFSFSLSPEAKKAFAVAHLSPLEAMLFPLYSLSFSVYKTLLPIHLSPIYPRVGLGWMIAGLAFVVVISGICILHATRGRKGALLAWLAYLLLLVPTVGGLSSGVQPVADRYSYLSTISLFLLLGAGISAALERAGGGRRIAMAVSCGAVAVILASLTVTQASLWKSSTSLWGYVVAGFPPKPDYSDAYLNLGVSYAQEKRLREARAILEKAAEIDPTNAEAFYNLGVISYSEGNREGAVGLYQRATSVDPHHAKAFYNLAVTLDELGRNDQAIAAMVHAARLGLTAAQEQLDSHGIPWK
;
A
#
# COMPACT_ATOMS: atom_id res chain seq x y z
N MET A 1 -18.35 9.49 12.19
CA MET A 1 -17.73 10.26 11.07
C MET A 1 -16.89 9.35 10.17
N THR A 2 -15.90 8.64 10.69
CA THR A 2 -15.02 7.75 9.88
C THR A 2 -15.81 6.76 9.03
N PHE A 3 -16.69 5.96 9.64
CA PHE A 3 -17.54 5.03 8.92
C PHE A 3 -18.40 5.73 7.84
N ALA A 4 -18.99 6.87 8.16
CA ALA A 4 -19.84 7.61 7.22
C ALA A 4 -19.05 8.12 6.00
N ALA A 5 -17.79 8.54 6.17
CA ALA A 5 -16.95 9.00 5.06
C ALA A 5 -16.59 7.87 4.06
N PHE A 6 -16.62 6.61 4.51
CA PHE A 6 -16.33 5.44 3.69
C PHE A 6 -17.54 4.52 3.46
N ALA A 7 -18.73 4.91 3.90
CA ALA A 7 -19.93 4.05 3.77
C ALA A 7 -20.25 3.67 2.32
N THR A 8 -19.98 4.56 1.36
CA THR A 8 -20.17 4.29 -0.06
C THR A 8 -19.28 3.17 -0.58
N THR A 9 -18.10 2.96 0.04
CA THR A 9 -17.14 1.91 -0.31
C THR A 9 -17.76 0.51 -0.20
N LEU A 10 -18.74 0.30 0.67
CA LEU A 10 -19.43 -0.99 0.81
C LEU A 10 -20.16 -1.44 -0.47
N GLY A 11 -20.46 -0.53 -1.37
CA GLY A 11 -21.06 -0.82 -2.69
C GLY A 11 -20.04 -0.89 -3.83
N HIS A 12 -18.74 -0.86 -3.55
CA HIS A 12 -17.69 -0.95 -4.57
C HIS A 12 -17.40 -2.39 -4.96
N GLY A 13 -16.95 -2.59 -6.20
CA GLY A 13 -16.42 -3.87 -6.70
C GLY A 13 -14.93 -4.03 -6.39
N PHE A 14 -14.38 -5.16 -6.80
CA PHE A 14 -12.93 -5.35 -6.92
C PHE A 14 -12.38 -4.55 -8.10
N VAL A 15 -11.13 -4.13 -8.00
CA VAL A 15 -10.42 -3.43 -9.08
C VAL A 15 -9.30 -4.31 -9.64
N ASN A 16 -9.06 -4.25 -10.95
CA ASN A 16 -7.99 -5.00 -11.63
C ASN A 16 -6.59 -4.37 -11.39
N TRP A 17 -6.33 -4.09 -10.12
CA TRP A 17 -5.02 -3.75 -9.62
C TRP A 17 -4.77 -4.56 -8.36
N ASP A 18 -4.07 -5.67 -8.51
CA ASP A 18 -3.73 -6.63 -7.46
C ASP A 18 -4.94 -7.36 -6.80
N ASP A 19 -6.20 -6.85 -6.85
CA ASP A 19 -7.35 -7.54 -6.24
C ASP A 19 -7.65 -8.86 -6.96
N ASP A 20 -7.38 -8.92 -8.26
CA ASP A 20 -7.45 -10.15 -9.03
C ASP A 20 -6.45 -11.19 -8.54
N VAL A 21 -5.24 -10.78 -8.22
CA VAL A 21 -4.16 -11.67 -7.78
C VAL A 21 -4.31 -12.04 -6.31
N TYR A 22 -4.44 -11.06 -5.41
CA TYR A 22 -4.44 -11.32 -3.97
C TYR A 22 -5.75 -11.88 -3.44
N VAL A 23 -6.89 -11.59 -4.12
CA VAL A 23 -8.23 -11.96 -3.64
C VAL A 23 -8.95 -12.82 -4.66
N PHE A 24 -9.31 -12.26 -5.82
CA PHE A 24 -10.25 -12.87 -6.74
C PHE A 24 -9.74 -14.18 -7.38
N ALA A 25 -8.48 -14.24 -7.83
CA ALA A 25 -7.89 -15.44 -8.44
C ALA A 25 -7.04 -16.29 -7.47
N ASN A 26 -6.94 -15.89 -6.19
CA ASN A 26 -6.11 -16.59 -5.21
C ASN A 26 -6.78 -17.86 -4.68
N PRO A 27 -6.29 -19.06 -5.02
CA PRO A 27 -6.87 -20.30 -4.54
C PRO A 27 -6.61 -20.56 -3.05
N MET A 28 -5.56 -19.94 -2.47
CA MET A 28 -5.13 -20.22 -1.10
C MET A 28 -6.00 -19.57 -0.04
N ILE A 29 -6.78 -18.54 -0.39
CA ILE A 29 -7.72 -17.90 0.54
C ILE A 29 -9.13 -18.46 0.47
N ARG A 30 -9.40 -19.49 -0.35
CA ARG A 30 -10.74 -20.06 -0.58
C ARG A 30 -11.30 -20.83 0.60
N SER A 31 -10.45 -21.26 1.53
CA SER A 31 -10.88 -21.89 2.78
C SER A 31 -9.85 -21.68 3.90
N LEU A 32 -10.27 -21.96 5.14
CA LEU A 32 -9.40 -21.99 6.31
C LEU A 32 -8.98 -23.42 6.68
N SER A 33 -8.83 -24.31 5.68
CA SER A 33 -8.33 -25.65 5.92
C SER A 33 -6.90 -25.62 6.50
N PRO A 34 -6.48 -26.58 7.33
CA PRO A 34 -5.12 -26.62 7.89
C PRO A 34 -4.04 -26.56 6.82
N HIS A 35 -4.26 -27.16 5.65
CA HIS A 35 -3.34 -27.12 4.51
C HIS A 35 -3.18 -25.70 3.96
N GLN A 36 -4.27 -24.97 3.71
CA GLN A 36 -4.21 -23.61 3.18
C GLN A 36 -3.65 -22.61 4.20
N VAL A 37 -4.04 -22.74 5.48
CA VAL A 37 -3.45 -21.92 6.55
C VAL A 37 -1.95 -22.15 6.66
N TRP A 38 -1.50 -23.42 6.63
CA TRP A 38 -0.07 -23.74 6.65
C TRP A 38 0.66 -23.17 5.42
N TRP A 39 0.06 -23.32 4.24
CA TRP A 39 0.63 -22.76 3.01
C TRP A 39 0.80 -21.24 3.10
N ILE A 40 -0.24 -20.51 3.53
CA ILE A 40 -0.20 -19.05 3.72
C ILE A 40 0.90 -18.64 4.71
N LEU A 41 1.09 -19.41 5.80
CA LEU A 41 2.09 -19.12 6.82
C LEU A 41 3.52 -19.49 6.41
N SER A 42 3.71 -20.35 5.42
CA SER A 42 5.03 -20.88 5.04
C SER A 42 5.53 -20.41 3.69
N HIS A 43 4.69 -19.80 2.85
CA HIS A 43 5.06 -19.37 1.51
C HIS A 43 4.79 -17.89 1.27
N PRO A 44 5.65 -17.17 0.54
CA PRO A 44 5.31 -15.88 0.00
C PRO A 44 4.25 -16.05 -1.09
N TYR A 45 3.46 -15.02 -1.31
CA TYR A 45 2.51 -15.00 -2.41
C TYR A 45 2.74 -13.78 -3.28
N PHE A 46 2.84 -13.99 -4.59
CA PHE A 46 3.13 -12.97 -5.59
C PHE A 46 4.44 -12.21 -5.24
N TYR A 47 4.39 -10.93 -4.87
CA TYR A 47 5.59 -10.11 -4.56
C TYR A 47 5.86 -9.95 -3.07
N ALA A 48 5.05 -10.54 -2.18
CA ALA A 48 5.11 -10.22 -0.75
C ALA A 48 4.89 -11.43 0.16
N TYR A 49 5.51 -11.38 1.33
CA TYR A 49 5.20 -12.27 2.44
C TYR A 49 4.33 -11.53 3.46
N ILE A 50 2.99 -11.69 3.33
CA ILE A 50 1.98 -10.97 4.13
C ILE A 50 0.91 -11.94 4.66
N PRO A 51 1.31 -12.98 5.43
CA PRO A 51 0.41 -14.07 5.80
C PRO A 51 -0.81 -13.61 6.60
N ILE A 52 -0.69 -12.62 7.48
CA ILE A 52 -1.82 -12.11 8.28
C ILE A 52 -2.85 -11.42 7.39
N THR A 53 -2.40 -10.70 6.35
CA THR A 53 -3.30 -10.09 5.37
C THR A 53 -4.04 -11.15 4.57
N LEU A 54 -3.35 -12.18 4.07
CA LEU A 54 -3.99 -13.29 3.35
C LEU A 54 -4.97 -14.07 4.25
N LEU A 55 -4.62 -14.33 5.51
CA LEU A 55 -5.53 -14.95 6.47
C LEU A 55 -6.77 -14.09 6.75
N SER A 56 -6.63 -12.76 6.75
CA SER A 56 -7.78 -11.86 6.90
C SER A 56 -8.73 -11.92 5.70
N HIS A 57 -8.21 -12.05 4.48
CA HIS A 57 -9.03 -12.29 3.28
C HIS A 57 -9.66 -13.69 3.31
N ALA A 58 -8.92 -14.73 3.72
CA ALA A 58 -9.48 -16.06 3.88
C ALA A 58 -10.61 -16.10 4.93
N LEU A 59 -10.51 -15.30 5.99
CA LEU A 59 -11.58 -15.14 6.98
C LEU A 59 -12.80 -14.45 6.36
N ASP A 60 -12.61 -13.39 5.57
CA ASP A 60 -13.71 -12.72 4.88
C ASP A 60 -14.41 -13.66 3.88
N VAL A 61 -13.64 -14.45 3.13
CA VAL A 61 -14.22 -15.48 2.25
C VAL A 61 -15.04 -16.51 3.03
N ALA A 62 -14.57 -16.91 4.21
CA ALA A 62 -15.32 -17.85 5.07
C ALA A 62 -16.62 -17.24 5.64
N LEU A 63 -16.64 -15.92 5.92
CA LEU A 63 -17.78 -15.23 6.51
C LEU A 63 -18.79 -14.72 5.47
N TRP A 64 -18.31 -14.20 4.35
CA TRP A 64 -19.09 -13.43 3.39
C TRP A 64 -19.09 -14.05 1.98
N GLY A 65 -18.34 -15.16 1.76
CA GLY A 65 -18.03 -15.64 0.42
C GLY A 65 -17.09 -14.67 -0.32
N MET A 66 -17.07 -14.74 -1.64
CA MET A 66 -16.29 -13.82 -2.50
C MET A 66 -17.07 -12.53 -2.74
N SER A 67 -17.40 -11.83 -1.66
CA SER A 67 -18.19 -10.60 -1.69
C SER A 67 -17.33 -9.36 -1.50
N PRO A 68 -17.20 -8.46 -2.50
CA PRO A 68 -16.46 -7.22 -2.33
C PRO A 68 -16.97 -6.39 -1.13
N SER A 69 -18.29 -6.38 -0.90
CA SER A 69 -18.88 -5.64 0.21
C SER A 69 -18.39 -6.13 1.58
N GLY A 70 -18.18 -7.44 1.74
CA GLY A 70 -17.63 -8.04 2.96
C GLY A 70 -16.18 -7.61 3.19
N ASP A 71 -15.35 -7.69 2.15
CA ASP A 71 -13.95 -7.22 2.19
C ASP A 71 -13.87 -5.73 2.51
N HIS A 72 -14.70 -4.89 1.88
CA HIS A 72 -14.75 -3.46 2.17
C HIS A 72 -15.23 -3.18 3.59
N LEU A 73 -16.22 -3.92 4.10
CA LEU A 73 -16.71 -3.76 5.48
C LEU A 73 -15.56 -4.01 6.49
N THR A 74 -14.82 -5.09 6.34
CA THR A 74 -13.66 -5.39 7.18
C THR A 74 -12.62 -4.26 7.12
N SER A 75 -12.30 -3.74 5.93
CA SER A 75 -11.36 -2.64 5.75
C SER A 75 -11.84 -1.36 6.44
N VAL A 76 -13.11 -0.97 6.30
CA VAL A 76 -13.69 0.21 6.95
C VAL A 76 -13.70 0.05 8.47
N LEU A 77 -14.05 -1.13 9.01
CA LEU A 77 -14.03 -1.40 10.44
C LEU A 77 -12.61 -1.33 11.03
N LEU A 78 -11.62 -1.90 10.35
CA LEU A 78 -10.20 -1.77 10.73
C LEU A 78 -9.77 -0.30 10.75
N HIS A 79 -10.16 0.48 9.76
CA HIS A 79 -9.86 1.91 9.72
C HIS A 79 -10.50 2.70 10.87
N CYS A 80 -11.76 2.40 11.21
CA CYS A 80 -12.42 2.98 12.39
C CYS A 80 -11.69 2.60 13.69
N ALA A 81 -11.26 1.35 13.83
CA ALA A 81 -10.49 0.90 14.99
C ALA A 81 -9.11 1.61 15.06
N ASN A 82 -8.46 1.82 13.92
CA ASN A 82 -7.20 2.57 13.85
C ASN A 82 -7.38 4.02 14.32
N ALA A 83 -8.48 4.68 13.98
CA ALA A 83 -8.79 6.01 14.50
C ALA A 83 -8.91 6.03 16.03
N VAL A 84 -9.52 5.00 16.61
CA VAL A 84 -9.59 4.85 18.08
C VAL A 84 -8.20 4.63 18.68
N TRP A 85 -7.37 3.78 18.06
CA TRP A 85 -5.99 3.57 18.52
C TRP A 85 -5.14 4.83 18.45
N ILE A 86 -5.29 5.66 17.39
CA ILE A 86 -4.60 6.96 17.27
C ILE A 86 -5.02 7.90 18.42
N PHE A 87 -6.31 7.98 18.71
CA PHE A 87 -6.83 8.77 19.84
C PHE A 87 -6.22 8.32 21.18
N LEU A 88 -6.29 7.02 21.49
CA LEU A 88 -5.76 6.46 22.73
C LEU A 88 -4.24 6.66 22.85
N PHE A 89 -3.51 6.46 21.75
CA PHE A 89 -2.06 6.68 21.71
C PHE A 89 -1.71 8.14 21.95
N GLY A 90 -2.45 9.07 21.32
CA GLY A 90 -2.26 10.50 21.53
C GLY A 90 -2.50 10.93 22.98
N LEU A 91 -3.56 10.47 23.63
CA LEU A 91 -3.81 10.72 25.04
C LEU A 91 -2.68 10.17 25.93
N ARG A 92 -2.17 8.98 25.61
CA ARG A 92 -1.06 8.38 26.36
C ARG A 92 0.23 9.18 26.20
N LEU A 93 0.50 9.71 25.01
CA LEU A 93 1.67 10.57 24.76
C LEU A 93 1.60 11.89 25.53
N LEU A 94 0.45 12.54 25.55
CA LEU A 94 0.28 13.81 26.28
C LEU A 94 0.22 13.63 27.80
N ARG A 95 0.05 12.41 28.30
CA ARG A 95 -0.14 12.12 29.75
C ARG A 95 -1.23 13.00 30.37
N ALA A 96 -2.24 13.36 29.61
CA ALA A 96 -3.22 14.35 30.01
C ALA A 96 -4.63 13.79 29.94
N SER A 97 -5.39 14.02 31.02
CA SER A 97 -6.84 13.80 31.08
C SER A 97 -7.63 15.11 30.97
N ARG A 98 -6.96 16.21 30.58
CA ARG A 98 -7.60 17.53 30.47
C ARG A 98 -8.55 17.58 29.29
N PRO A 99 -9.67 18.34 29.38
CA PRO A 99 -10.62 18.48 28.26
C PRO A 99 -9.97 18.96 26.95
N SER A 100 -8.98 19.86 27.02
CA SER A 100 -8.21 20.33 25.87
C SER A 100 -7.46 19.19 25.15
N ALA A 101 -6.88 18.24 25.90
CA ALA A 101 -6.19 17.10 25.32
C ALA A 101 -7.17 16.11 24.68
N LEU A 102 -8.33 15.87 25.30
CA LEU A 102 -9.38 15.05 24.72
C LEU A 102 -9.83 15.63 23.38
N ILE A 103 -10.14 16.93 23.33
CA ILE A 103 -10.57 17.61 22.10
C ILE A 103 -9.46 17.58 21.04
N GLY A 104 -8.21 17.93 21.40
CA GLY A 104 -7.09 17.94 20.46
C GLY A 104 -6.80 16.57 19.88
N MET A 105 -6.81 15.50 20.68
CA MET A 105 -6.56 14.14 20.20
C MET A 105 -7.75 13.56 19.42
N SER A 106 -9.00 13.93 19.78
CA SER A 106 -10.17 13.61 18.96
C SER A 106 -10.07 14.25 17.57
N ALA A 107 -9.69 15.54 17.53
CA ALA A 107 -9.49 16.24 16.25
C ALA A 107 -8.39 15.56 15.41
N ALA A 108 -7.24 15.20 16.02
CA ALA A 108 -6.17 14.49 15.34
C ALA A 108 -6.66 13.16 14.73
N ALA A 109 -7.35 12.33 15.51
CA ALA A 109 -7.84 11.04 15.07
C ALA A 109 -8.92 11.16 13.98
N ILE A 110 -9.85 12.11 14.13
CA ILE A 110 -10.90 12.34 13.14
C ILE A 110 -10.31 12.88 11.85
N LEU A 111 -9.48 13.92 11.89
CA LEU A 111 -8.87 14.52 10.70
C LEU A 111 -7.97 13.52 9.96
N PHE A 112 -7.23 12.67 10.68
CA PHE A 112 -6.51 11.55 10.07
C PHE A 112 -7.45 10.62 9.34
N ALA A 113 -8.54 10.19 10.01
CA ALA A 113 -9.42 9.15 9.52
C ALA A 113 -10.29 9.59 8.33
N ILE A 114 -10.67 10.87 8.27
CA ILE A 114 -11.46 11.41 7.14
C ILE A 114 -10.58 12.13 6.11
N HIS A 115 -9.28 11.89 6.11
CA HIS A 115 -8.38 12.53 5.14
C HIS A 115 -8.39 11.81 3.80
N PRO A 116 -8.47 12.50 2.64
CA PRO A 116 -8.55 11.86 1.31
C PRO A 116 -7.40 10.89 0.99
N LEU A 117 -6.22 11.10 1.55
CA LEU A 117 -5.09 10.16 1.46
C LEU A 117 -5.39 8.75 2.01
N ARG A 118 -6.48 8.59 2.77
CA ARG A 118 -6.88 7.27 3.30
C ARG A 118 -7.67 6.46 2.29
N ALA A 119 -8.21 7.13 1.25
CA ALA A 119 -9.09 6.50 0.27
C ALA A 119 -8.43 5.29 -0.40
N GLU A 120 -7.17 5.39 -0.80
CA GLU A 120 -6.42 4.28 -1.39
C GLU A 120 -6.34 3.09 -0.42
N SER A 121 -5.85 3.28 0.80
CA SER A 121 -5.68 2.18 1.77
C SER A 121 -7.00 1.58 2.28
N VAL A 122 -8.12 2.34 2.25
CA VAL A 122 -9.41 1.86 2.77
C VAL A 122 -10.30 1.28 1.68
N SER A 123 -10.29 1.89 0.48
CA SER A 123 -11.17 1.51 -0.62
C SER A 123 -10.55 0.50 -1.59
N TRP A 124 -9.24 0.31 -1.55
CA TRP A 124 -8.56 -0.74 -2.31
C TRP A 124 -8.39 -1.98 -1.44
N VAL A 125 -9.05 -3.08 -1.83
CA VAL A 125 -9.12 -4.29 -1.01
C VAL A 125 -7.73 -4.90 -0.76
N SER A 126 -6.88 -4.95 -1.77
CA SER A 126 -5.50 -5.50 -1.65
C SER A 126 -4.58 -4.68 -0.75
N ASP A 127 -4.92 -3.41 -0.45
CA ASP A 127 -4.12 -2.58 0.47
C ASP A 127 -4.58 -2.67 1.94
N ARG A 128 -5.48 -3.59 2.28
CA ARG A 128 -5.84 -3.93 3.68
C ARG A 128 -4.61 -4.17 4.57
N LYS A 129 -3.50 -4.55 3.97
CA LYS A 129 -2.20 -4.72 4.66
C LYS A 129 -1.77 -3.49 5.46
N ASP A 130 -2.08 -2.27 5.01
CA ASP A 130 -1.80 -1.03 5.75
C ASP A 130 -2.68 -0.89 7.00
N LEU A 131 -3.96 -1.24 6.85
CA LEU A 131 -4.93 -1.18 7.93
C LEU A 131 -4.60 -2.18 9.04
N LEU A 132 -4.31 -3.42 8.67
CA LEU A 132 -3.93 -4.49 9.61
C LEU A 132 -2.58 -4.20 10.29
N CYS A 133 -1.59 -3.76 9.51
CA CYS A 133 -0.29 -3.36 10.07
C CYS A 133 -0.49 -2.29 11.14
N THR A 134 -1.24 -1.23 10.86
CA THR A 134 -1.50 -0.13 11.80
C THR A 134 -2.33 -0.60 13.00
N PHE A 135 -3.31 -1.49 12.76
CA PHE A 135 -4.18 -2.06 13.80
C PHE A 135 -3.40 -2.84 14.87
N PHE A 136 -2.34 -3.53 14.49
CA PHE A 136 -1.45 -4.21 15.42
C PHE A 136 -0.30 -3.33 15.93
N PHE A 137 0.17 -2.42 15.10
CA PHE A 137 1.31 -1.54 15.43
C PHE A 137 1.00 -0.60 16.59
N LEU A 138 -0.12 0.11 16.55
CA LEU A 138 -0.46 1.11 17.57
C LEU A 138 -0.69 0.51 18.96
N PRO A 139 -1.50 -0.56 19.15
CA PRO A 139 -1.60 -1.23 20.43
C PRO A 139 -0.27 -1.87 20.86
N GLY A 140 0.59 -2.28 19.91
CA GLY A 140 1.95 -2.71 20.20
C GLY A 140 2.79 -1.61 20.86
N VAL A 141 2.74 -0.37 20.32
CA VAL A 141 3.39 0.79 20.96
C VAL A 141 2.81 1.06 22.35
N LEU A 142 1.48 0.98 22.50
CA LEU A 142 0.81 1.16 23.82
C LEU A 142 1.23 0.08 24.82
N ALA A 143 1.33 -1.18 24.39
CA ALA A 143 1.81 -2.28 25.21
C ALA A 143 3.27 -2.06 25.65
N TYR A 144 4.14 -1.61 24.72
CA TYR A 144 5.50 -1.20 25.05
C TYR A 144 5.54 -0.06 26.08
N MET A 145 4.75 0.99 25.90
CA MET A 145 4.69 2.11 26.86
C MET A 145 4.22 1.62 28.25
N LYS A 146 3.30 0.66 28.29
CA LYS A 146 2.86 0.04 29.55
C LYS A 146 3.97 -0.82 30.16
N TYR A 147 4.62 -1.66 29.36
CA TYR A 147 5.80 -2.43 29.77
C TYR A 147 6.89 -1.51 30.36
N SER A 148 7.24 -0.45 29.61
CA SER A 148 8.27 0.52 30.01
C SER A 148 7.96 1.18 31.37
N SER A 149 6.68 1.43 31.67
CA SER A 149 6.24 2.00 32.96
C SER A 149 6.24 1.01 34.13
N MET A 150 6.33 -0.29 33.83
CA MET A 150 6.28 -1.39 34.81
C MET A 150 7.55 -2.22 34.87
N ARG A 151 8.65 -1.76 34.26
CA ARG A 151 9.93 -2.49 34.24
C ARG A 151 10.35 -2.92 35.67
N GLY A 152 10.86 -4.15 35.80
CA GLY A 152 11.26 -4.72 37.09
C GLY A 152 10.13 -5.29 37.93
N THR A 153 8.88 -5.22 37.48
CA THR A 153 7.73 -5.81 38.18
C THR A 153 7.27 -7.11 37.52
N ALA A 154 6.67 -8.05 38.31
CA ALA A 154 6.16 -9.31 37.77
C ALA A 154 5.14 -9.12 36.62
N PRO A 155 4.20 -8.14 36.64
CA PRO A 155 3.29 -7.90 35.54
C PRO A 155 3.94 -7.40 34.23
N ALA A 156 5.17 -6.88 34.27
CA ALA A 156 5.85 -6.35 33.07
C ALA A 156 6.00 -7.43 31.99
N ARG A 157 6.25 -8.70 32.36
CA ARG A 157 6.45 -9.81 31.41
C ARG A 157 5.25 -9.99 30.46
N ARG A 158 4.01 -9.87 30.96
CA ARG A 158 2.81 -9.99 30.11
C ARG A 158 2.74 -8.90 29.04
N TRP A 159 3.13 -7.68 29.40
CA TRP A 159 3.14 -6.55 28.45
C TRP A 159 4.27 -6.66 27.44
N TYR A 160 5.41 -7.23 27.84
CA TYR A 160 6.50 -7.56 26.91
C TYR A 160 6.06 -8.60 25.87
N LEU A 161 5.40 -9.68 26.31
CA LEU A 161 4.88 -10.72 25.40
C LEU A 161 3.76 -10.18 24.52
N ALA A 162 2.86 -9.34 25.04
CA ALA A 162 1.81 -8.69 24.26
C ALA A 162 2.43 -7.78 23.17
N TRP A 163 3.43 -6.99 23.53
CA TRP A 163 4.17 -6.17 22.57
C TRP A 163 4.84 -7.03 21.49
N LEU A 164 5.54 -8.11 21.87
CA LEU A 164 6.19 -9.03 20.92
C LEU A 164 5.17 -9.63 19.93
N LEU A 165 4.05 -10.13 20.43
CA LEU A 165 2.99 -10.69 19.60
C LEU A 165 2.42 -9.65 18.62
N LEU A 166 2.07 -8.46 19.12
CA LEU A 166 1.49 -7.40 18.31
C LEU A 166 2.47 -6.90 17.24
N PHE A 167 3.76 -6.83 17.58
CA PHE A 167 4.80 -6.52 16.61
C PHE A 167 4.89 -7.60 15.51
N ALA A 168 4.92 -8.88 15.91
CA ALA A 168 4.96 -9.98 14.94
C ALA A 168 3.75 -9.93 13.99
N LEU A 169 2.54 -9.72 14.51
CA LEU A 169 1.33 -9.57 13.71
C LEU A 169 1.41 -8.36 12.76
N ALA A 170 1.96 -7.23 13.22
CA ALA A 170 2.13 -6.04 12.39
C ALA A 170 3.11 -6.30 11.21
N VAL A 171 4.28 -6.91 11.48
CA VAL A 171 5.29 -7.21 10.44
C VAL A 171 4.78 -8.26 9.46
N LEU A 172 4.05 -9.27 9.94
CA LEU A 172 3.41 -10.31 9.11
C LEU A 172 2.19 -9.80 8.34
N SER A 173 1.68 -8.60 8.67
CA SER A 173 0.68 -7.90 7.86
C SER A 173 1.31 -7.08 6.74
N LYS A 174 2.39 -6.33 7.05
CA LYS A 174 3.14 -5.51 6.08
C LYS A 174 4.56 -5.24 6.59
N SER A 175 5.54 -5.41 5.73
CA SER A 175 6.96 -5.29 6.05
C SER A 175 7.40 -3.90 6.57
N ILE A 176 6.62 -2.84 6.34
CA ILE A 176 6.91 -1.49 6.87
C ILE A 176 7.09 -1.48 8.39
N ALA A 177 6.45 -2.39 9.12
CA ALA A 177 6.56 -2.51 10.56
C ALA A 177 7.96 -2.91 11.07
N VAL A 178 8.90 -3.28 10.21
CA VAL A 178 10.31 -3.56 10.58
C VAL A 178 10.99 -2.35 11.26
N THR A 179 10.48 -1.15 11.03
CA THR A 179 10.95 0.09 11.67
C THR A 179 10.51 0.24 13.13
N PHE A 180 9.57 -0.60 13.59
CA PHE A 180 8.97 -0.53 14.93
C PHE A 180 9.99 -0.48 16.08
N PRO A 181 11.02 -1.37 16.14
CA PRO A 181 12.00 -1.33 17.23
C PRO A 181 12.78 -0.01 17.29
N VAL A 182 13.08 0.58 16.13
CA VAL A 182 13.79 1.85 16.02
C VAL A 182 12.89 3.01 16.50
N LEU A 183 11.59 2.98 16.15
CA LEU A 183 10.61 3.94 16.67
C LEU A 183 10.54 3.90 18.21
N LEU A 184 10.61 2.71 18.80
CA LEU A 184 10.60 2.60 20.26
C LEU A 184 11.86 3.16 20.91
N LEU A 185 13.03 3.01 20.29
CA LEU A 185 14.25 3.69 20.73
C LEU A 185 14.09 5.22 20.65
N LEU A 186 13.47 5.71 19.59
CA LEU A 186 13.18 7.13 19.43
C LEU A 186 12.22 7.64 20.51
N LEU A 187 11.18 6.88 20.83
CA LEU A 187 10.26 7.17 21.93
C LEU A 187 10.94 7.15 23.30
N ASP A 188 11.86 6.24 23.54
CA ASP A 188 12.66 6.21 24.76
C ASP A 188 13.55 7.46 24.87
N TRP A 189 14.14 7.91 23.78
CA TRP A 189 15.08 9.03 23.77
C TRP A 189 14.40 10.40 23.86
N LEU A 190 13.37 10.63 23.06
CA LEU A 190 12.71 11.94 22.92
C LEU A 190 11.34 11.99 23.60
N GLY A 191 10.72 10.84 23.82
CA GLY A 191 9.36 10.75 24.33
C GLY A 191 9.22 11.04 25.82
N PRO A 192 7.97 11.08 26.31
CA PRO A 192 7.65 11.42 27.70
C PRO A 192 7.84 10.24 28.67
N SER A 193 8.84 9.39 28.48
CA SER A 193 9.07 8.22 29.36
C SER A 193 9.59 8.62 30.75
N PRO A 194 9.14 7.95 31.85
CA PRO A 194 9.73 8.15 33.17
C PRO A 194 11.21 7.77 33.14
N ARG A 195 12.07 8.62 33.73
CA ARG A 195 13.52 8.40 33.76
C ARG A 195 13.97 7.47 34.86
N GLU A 196 13.17 7.27 35.91
CA GLU A 196 13.56 6.62 37.16
C GLU A 196 13.96 5.15 37.03
N ASN A 197 13.36 4.39 36.10
CA ASN A 197 13.70 2.96 35.86
C ASN A 197 14.17 2.72 34.42
N ARG A 198 14.82 3.70 33.80
CA ARG A 198 15.26 3.58 32.44
C ARG A 198 16.62 2.88 32.35
N PRO A 199 16.73 1.75 31.63
CA PRO A 199 18.02 1.13 31.37
C PRO A 199 18.95 2.08 30.62
N GLY A 200 20.26 1.90 30.79
CA GLY A 200 21.24 2.58 29.94
C GLY A 200 21.05 2.19 28.46
N TYR A 201 21.67 2.92 27.54
CA TYR A 201 21.49 2.74 26.08
C TYR A 201 21.67 1.28 25.63
N LEU A 202 22.71 0.60 26.16
CA LEU A 202 22.94 -0.81 25.84
C LEU A 202 21.80 -1.71 26.33
N GLY A 203 21.22 -1.43 27.49
CA GLY A 203 20.07 -2.14 28.03
C GLY A 203 18.82 -1.96 27.16
N LEU A 204 18.57 -0.74 26.65
CA LEU A 204 17.48 -0.45 25.73
C LEU A 204 17.63 -1.18 24.39
N ILE A 205 18.85 -1.29 23.86
CA ILE A 205 19.13 -2.04 22.64
C ILE A 205 18.93 -3.54 22.89
N ARG A 206 19.47 -4.10 23.97
CA ARG A 206 19.30 -5.52 24.33
C ARG A 206 17.83 -5.89 24.50
N GLU A 207 17.02 -5.02 25.10
CA GLU A 207 15.58 -5.23 25.26
C GLU A 207 14.86 -5.36 23.90
N LYS A 208 15.33 -4.65 22.88
CA LYS A 208 14.75 -4.64 21.54
C LYS A 208 15.45 -5.59 20.56
N ALA A 209 16.52 -6.26 20.98
CA ALA A 209 17.28 -7.17 20.13
C ALA A 209 16.42 -8.29 19.49
N PRO A 210 15.48 -8.97 20.20
CA PRO A 210 14.61 -9.97 19.57
C PRO A 210 13.75 -9.40 18.43
N PHE A 211 13.29 -8.17 18.58
CA PHE A 211 12.48 -7.49 17.57
C PHE A 211 13.32 -7.07 16.35
N LEU A 212 14.53 -6.56 16.59
CA LEU A 212 15.48 -6.25 15.52
C LEU A 212 15.87 -7.50 14.74
N LEU A 213 16.15 -8.61 15.45
CA LEU A 213 16.45 -9.89 14.82
C LEU A 213 15.27 -10.39 13.97
N LEU A 214 14.06 -10.37 14.52
CA LEU A 214 12.84 -10.76 13.78
C LEU A 214 12.64 -9.87 12.54
N SER A 215 12.85 -8.55 12.66
CA SER A 215 12.80 -7.63 11.53
C SER A 215 13.79 -8.02 10.43
N LEU A 216 15.05 -8.30 10.80
CA LEU A 216 16.09 -8.69 9.86
C LEU A 216 15.77 -10.02 9.17
N VAL A 217 15.34 -11.03 9.94
CA VAL A 217 14.98 -12.36 9.40
C VAL A 217 13.82 -12.25 8.42
N LEU A 218 12.74 -11.54 8.77
CA LEU A 218 11.58 -11.39 7.91
C LEU A 218 11.86 -10.53 6.66
N THR A 219 12.72 -9.51 6.79
CA THR A 219 13.17 -8.71 5.64
C THR A 219 13.99 -9.57 4.69
N TRP A 220 14.95 -10.34 5.21
CA TRP A 220 15.76 -11.27 4.42
C TRP A 220 14.91 -12.34 3.74
N PHE A 221 13.97 -12.94 4.48
CA PHE A 221 13.04 -13.94 3.96
C PHE A 221 12.20 -13.36 2.81
N SER A 222 11.58 -12.20 3.01
CA SER A 222 10.78 -11.53 1.97
C SER A 222 11.61 -11.22 0.72
N PHE A 223 12.83 -10.73 0.88
CA PHE A 223 13.71 -10.40 -0.24
C PHE A 223 14.24 -11.63 -0.98
N SER A 224 14.58 -12.70 -0.24
CA SER A 224 15.18 -13.91 -0.82
C SER A 224 14.19 -14.72 -1.65
N LEU A 225 12.92 -14.72 -1.26
CA LEU A 225 11.86 -15.56 -1.85
C LEU A 225 11.08 -14.87 -2.97
N SER A 226 11.33 -13.60 -3.24
CA SER A 226 10.68 -12.87 -4.34
C SER A 226 11.69 -12.51 -5.45
N PRO A 227 11.78 -13.32 -6.53
CA PRO A 227 12.61 -12.99 -7.70
C PRO A 227 12.21 -11.65 -8.31
N GLU A 228 10.93 -11.33 -8.28
CA GLU A 228 10.35 -10.08 -8.81
C GLU A 228 10.76 -8.88 -7.96
N ALA A 229 10.85 -9.01 -6.64
CA ALA A 229 11.41 -7.96 -5.79
C ALA A 229 12.86 -7.63 -6.16
N LYS A 230 13.64 -8.63 -6.59
CA LYS A 230 15.02 -8.43 -7.06
C LYS A 230 15.07 -7.68 -8.39
N LYS A 231 14.12 -7.92 -9.30
CA LYS A 231 14.00 -7.20 -10.58
C LYS A 231 13.53 -5.75 -10.38
N ALA A 232 12.58 -5.52 -9.48
CA ALA A 232 12.08 -4.19 -9.14
C ALA A 232 13.14 -3.30 -8.47
N PHE A 233 14.17 -3.91 -7.85
CA PHE A 233 15.31 -3.18 -7.28
C PHE A 233 16.25 -2.60 -8.35
N ALA A 234 16.18 -3.09 -9.57
CA ALA A 234 16.86 -2.50 -10.71
C ALA A 234 16.13 -1.21 -11.12
N VAL A 235 16.37 -0.12 -10.39
CA VAL A 235 15.95 1.24 -10.77
C VAL A 235 16.77 1.64 -12.01
N ALA A 236 16.50 0.95 -13.11
CA ALA A 236 17.06 1.27 -14.39
C ALA A 236 16.57 2.67 -14.77
N HIS A 237 17.49 3.55 -15.10
CA HIS A 237 17.32 4.86 -15.75
C HIS A 237 17.29 6.13 -14.89
N LEU A 238 17.61 6.09 -13.58
CA LEU A 238 17.93 7.32 -12.84
C LEU A 238 19.42 7.61 -12.92
N SER A 239 19.78 8.87 -13.14
CA SER A 239 21.17 9.32 -12.92
C SER A 239 21.55 9.16 -11.44
N PRO A 240 22.84 9.04 -11.07
CA PRO A 240 23.26 8.92 -9.68
C PRO A 240 22.73 10.06 -8.79
N LEU A 241 22.63 11.27 -9.31
CA LEU A 241 22.08 12.43 -8.60
C LEU A 241 20.57 12.24 -8.34
N GLU A 242 19.82 11.85 -9.35
CA GLU A 242 18.38 11.59 -9.19
C GLU A 242 18.11 10.45 -8.22
N ALA A 243 18.86 9.36 -8.28
CA ALA A 243 18.76 8.25 -7.36
C ALA A 243 19.00 8.68 -5.89
N MET A 244 19.88 9.65 -5.65
CA MET A 244 20.14 10.22 -4.33
C MET A 244 19.03 11.18 -3.88
N LEU A 245 18.50 12.00 -4.77
CA LEU A 245 17.53 13.06 -4.44
C LEU A 245 16.08 12.55 -4.42
N PHE A 246 15.76 11.53 -5.19
CA PHE A 246 14.42 10.99 -5.32
C PHE A 246 13.80 10.54 -3.97
N PRO A 247 14.54 9.85 -3.05
CA PRO A 247 14.07 9.55 -1.71
C PRO A 247 13.59 10.80 -0.95
N LEU A 248 14.32 11.91 -1.06
CA LEU A 248 14.00 13.15 -0.35
C LEU A 248 12.74 13.83 -0.89
N TYR A 249 12.51 13.73 -2.20
CA TYR A 249 11.23 14.12 -2.79
C TYR A 249 10.08 13.27 -2.23
N SER A 250 10.24 11.94 -2.18
CA SER A 250 9.21 11.04 -1.64
C SER A 250 8.85 11.37 -0.18
N LEU A 251 9.84 11.74 0.64
CA LEU A 251 9.61 12.19 2.01
C LEU A 251 8.81 13.51 2.08
N SER A 252 9.05 14.44 1.18
CA SER A 252 8.31 15.71 1.12
C SER A 252 6.90 15.56 0.55
N PHE A 253 6.72 14.64 -0.38
CA PHE A 253 5.48 14.39 -1.10
C PHE A 253 4.30 14.10 -0.17
N SER A 254 4.45 13.18 0.78
CA SER A 254 3.37 12.81 1.70
C SER A 254 2.96 13.98 2.62
N VAL A 255 3.88 14.86 3.01
CA VAL A 255 3.55 16.08 3.76
C VAL A 255 2.79 17.06 2.87
N TYR A 256 3.28 17.28 1.65
CA TYR A 256 2.60 18.14 0.67
C TYR A 256 1.16 17.69 0.43
N LYS A 257 0.95 16.40 0.16
CA LYS A 257 -0.40 15.83 -0.05
C LYS A 257 -1.25 15.79 1.22
N THR A 258 -0.65 15.74 2.41
CA THR A 258 -1.38 15.91 3.67
C THR A 258 -1.90 17.33 3.85
N LEU A 259 -1.16 18.34 3.40
CA LEU A 259 -1.58 19.73 3.50
C LEU A 259 -2.52 20.16 2.36
N LEU A 260 -2.29 19.62 1.16
CA LEU A 260 -3.04 19.92 -0.06
C LEU A 260 -3.48 18.60 -0.74
N PRO A 261 -4.56 17.97 -0.27
CA PRO A 261 -5.03 16.67 -0.79
C PRO A 261 -5.83 16.82 -2.09
N ILE A 262 -5.20 17.40 -3.10
CA ILE A 262 -5.76 17.61 -4.44
C ILE A 262 -4.97 16.78 -5.47
N HIS A 263 -5.64 16.41 -6.55
CA HIS A 263 -5.05 15.57 -7.62
C HIS A 263 -4.39 14.31 -7.05
N LEU A 264 -5.10 13.61 -6.16
CA LEU A 264 -4.67 12.31 -5.66
C LEU A 264 -4.90 11.27 -6.74
N SER A 265 -3.92 10.38 -6.92
CA SER A 265 -3.94 9.40 -8.01
C SER A 265 -3.34 8.08 -7.56
N PRO A 266 -3.86 6.95 -8.04
CA PRO A 266 -3.23 5.65 -7.78
C PRO A 266 -1.83 5.54 -8.41
N ILE A 267 -1.55 6.26 -9.50
CA ILE A 267 -0.22 6.35 -10.13
C ILE A 267 0.21 7.81 -10.22
N TYR A 268 1.44 8.08 -9.82
CA TYR A 268 2.07 9.40 -9.98
C TYR A 268 3.21 9.32 -10.99
N PRO A 269 3.33 10.34 -11.87
CA PRO A 269 4.41 10.39 -12.84
C PRO A 269 5.76 10.64 -12.16
N ARG A 270 6.82 10.29 -12.86
CA ARG A 270 8.16 10.70 -12.48
C ARG A 270 8.26 12.23 -12.51
N VAL A 271 8.93 12.78 -11.51
CA VAL A 271 9.13 14.22 -11.39
C VAL A 271 10.52 14.62 -11.87
N GLY A 272 10.64 15.83 -12.39
CA GLY A 272 11.92 16.38 -12.80
C GLY A 272 12.81 16.79 -11.63
N LEU A 273 14.10 16.98 -11.89
CA LEU A 273 15.14 17.30 -10.91
C LEU A 273 14.79 18.50 -10.00
N GLY A 274 14.09 19.52 -10.54
CA GLY A 274 13.67 20.68 -9.75
C GLY A 274 12.79 20.32 -8.55
N TRP A 275 11.86 19.39 -8.71
CA TRP A 275 11.01 18.89 -7.62
C TRP A 275 11.79 18.07 -6.60
N MET A 276 12.80 17.32 -7.04
CA MET A 276 13.69 16.57 -6.13
C MET A 276 14.53 17.50 -5.27
N ILE A 277 15.08 18.58 -5.86
CA ILE A 277 15.83 19.61 -5.14
C ILE A 277 14.91 20.36 -4.14
N ALA A 278 13.68 20.68 -4.56
CA ALA A 278 12.69 21.29 -3.66
C ALA A 278 12.37 20.34 -2.47
N GLY A 279 12.28 19.04 -2.71
CA GLY A 279 12.11 18.03 -1.67
C GLY A 279 13.27 18.01 -0.67
N LEU A 280 14.51 18.03 -1.15
CA LEU A 280 15.70 18.16 -0.29
C LEU A 280 15.64 19.44 0.57
N ALA A 281 15.39 20.59 -0.05
CA ALA A 281 15.30 21.86 0.67
C ALA A 281 14.21 21.82 1.75
N PHE A 282 13.04 21.26 1.43
CA PHE A 282 11.95 21.08 2.38
C PHE A 282 12.37 20.20 3.59
N VAL A 283 12.97 19.03 3.35
CA VAL A 283 13.40 18.13 4.42
C VAL A 283 14.45 18.79 5.30
N VAL A 284 15.42 19.50 4.72
CA VAL A 284 16.48 20.22 5.46
C VAL A 284 15.88 21.33 6.33
N VAL A 285 15.00 22.15 5.77
CA VAL A 285 14.38 23.28 6.49
C VAL A 285 13.52 22.77 7.66
N ILE A 286 12.63 21.79 7.42
CA ILE A 286 11.78 21.27 8.50
C ILE A 286 12.61 20.58 9.57
N SER A 287 13.64 19.81 9.19
CA SER A 287 14.56 19.19 10.15
C SER A 287 15.27 20.25 11.01
N GLY A 288 15.77 21.33 10.39
CA GLY A 288 16.41 22.44 11.09
C GLY A 288 15.47 23.12 12.08
N ILE A 289 14.21 23.39 11.68
CA ILE A 289 13.19 23.96 12.56
C ILE A 289 12.90 23.01 13.75
N CYS A 290 12.74 21.73 13.51
CA CYS A 290 12.49 20.74 14.56
C CYS A 290 13.65 20.62 15.54
N ILE A 291 14.89 20.64 15.06
CA ILE A 291 16.11 20.62 15.88
C ILE A 291 16.18 21.90 16.73
N LEU A 292 15.96 23.08 16.13
CA LEU A 292 15.96 24.34 16.85
C LEU A 292 14.90 24.40 17.97
N HIS A 293 13.71 23.81 17.75
CA HIS A 293 12.70 23.68 18.80
C HIS A 293 13.15 22.71 19.91
N ALA A 294 13.81 21.61 19.54
CA ALA A 294 14.31 20.63 20.49
C ALA A 294 15.43 21.17 21.38
N THR A 295 16.35 22.01 20.85
CA THR A 295 17.39 22.70 21.66
C THR A 295 16.79 23.67 22.69
N ARG A 296 15.58 24.18 22.42
CA ARG A 296 14.80 25.01 23.35
C ARG A 296 13.92 24.17 24.32
N GLY A 297 14.17 22.85 24.42
CA GLY A 297 13.43 21.94 25.31
C GLY A 297 12.09 21.40 24.74
N ARG A 298 11.68 21.83 23.53
CA ARG A 298 10.41 21.43 22.90
C ARG A 298 10.61 20.25 21.94
N LYS A 299 10.81 19.04 22.50
CA LYS A 299 11.20 17.84 21.73
C LYS A 299 10.07 17.19 20.93
N GLY A 300 8.80 17.54 21.16
CA GLY A 300 7.64 16.88 20.53
C GLY A 300 7.62 16.99 19.01
N ALA A 301 7.96 18.15 18.44
CA ALA A 301 8.03 18.35 17.00
C ALA A 301 9.15 17.48 16.36
N LEU A 302 10.32 17.41 16.99
CA LEU A 302 11.42 16.57 16.51
C LEU A 302 11.05 15.08 16.58
N LEU A 303 10.40 14.63 17.67
CA LEU A 303 9.92 13.26 17.79
C LEU A 303 8.93 12.92 16.69
N ALA A 304 7.93 13.76 16.43
CA ALA A 304 6.93 13.54 15.40
C ALA A 304 7.55 13.50 14.00
N TRP A 305 8.48 14.41 13.71
CA TRP A 305 9.20 14.50 12.45
C TRP A 305 10.07 13.27 12.19
N LEU A 306 10.90 12.88 13.17
CA LEU A 306 11.75 11.69 13.04
C LEU A 306 10.93 10.40 12.96
N ALA A 307 9.82 10.30 13.69
CA ALA A 307 8.89 9.17 13.57
C ALA A 307 8.27 9.10 12.16
N TYR A 308 7.85 10.25 11.60
CA TYR A 308 7.36 10.36 10.23
C TYR A 308 8.39 9.86 9.22
N LEU A 309 9.62 10.40 9.27
CA LEU A 309 10.70 10.01 8.36
C LEU A 309 11.01 8.51 8.47
N LEU A 310 11.17 8.01 9.71
CA LEU A 310 11.49 6.61 9.97
C LEU A 310 10.44 5.65 9.41
N LEU A 311 9.15 5.96 9.61
CA LEU A 311 8.05 5.11 9.17
C LEU A 311 7.83 5.17 7.64
N LEU A 312 8.30 6.22 6.98
CA LEU A 312 8.20 6.34 5.52
C LEU A 312 9.39 5.70 4.78
N VAL A 313 10.58 5.65 5.40
CA VAL A 313 11.82 5.13 4.79
C VAL A 313 11.64 3.79 4.07
N PRO A 314 10.96 2.75 4.61
CA PRO A 314 10.83 1.47 3.91
C PRO A 314 10.01 1.54 2.62
N THR A 315 9.22 2.59 2.42
CA THR A 315 8.39 2.78 1.22
C THR A 315 9.01 3.72 0.20
N VAL A 316 10.12 4.37 0.57
CA VAL A 316 10.82 5.33 -0.29
C VAL A 316 11.59 4.61 -1.39
N GLY A 317 11.46 5.12 -2.61
CA GLY A 317 11.95 4.53 -3.84
C GLY A 317 13.34 3.88 -3.77
N GLY A 318 13.47 2.72 -4.38
CA GLY A 318 14.68 1.88 -4.35
C GLY A 318 14.76 0.90 -3.17
N LEU A 319 14.10 1.18 -2.04
CA LEU A 319 13.98 0.25 -0.91
C LEU A 319 12.67 -0.55 -0.94
N SER A 320 11.66 -0.08 -1.69
CA SER A 320 10.40 -0.80 -1.87
C SER A 320 10.44 -1.66 -3.13
N SER A 321 9.92 -2.86 -3.05
CA SER A 321 9.67 -3.74 -4.20
C SER A 321 8.57 -3.20 -5.15
N GLY A 322 8.10 -1.98 -4.95
CA GLY A 322 7.02 -1.37 -5.71
C GLY A 322 7.54 -0.54 -6.88
N VAL A 323 6.87 -0.68 -8.01
CA VAL A 323 7.11 0.07 -9.25
C VAL A 323 6.83 1.59 -9.08
N GLN A 324 6.16 1.97 -7.97
CA GLN A 324 5.71 3.35 -7.78
C GLN A 324 6.67 4.16 -6.90
N PRO A 325 7.14 5.29 -7.42
CA PRO A 325 8.05 6.17 -6.72
C PRO A 325 7.43 6.84 -5.48
N VAL A 326 6.16 7.19 -5.55
CA VAL A 326 5.33 7.72 -4.46
C VAL A 326 3.91 7.18 -4.59
N ALA A 327 3.22 6.99 -3.49
CA ALA A 327 1.80 6.59 -3.46
C ALA A 327 1.12 7.16 -2.21
N ASP A 328 -0.19 7.40 -2.31
CA ASP A 328 -0.97 7.95 -1.20
C ASP A 328 -0.96 7.01 0.02
N ARG A 329 -1.04 5.70 -0.22
CA ARG A 329 -1.00 4.65 0.81
C ARG A 329 0.26 4.65 1.67
N TYR A 330 1.41 5.09 1.14
CA TYR A 330 2.65 5.16 1.93
C TYR A 330 2.55 6.13 3.11
N SER A 331 1.63 7.09 3.01
CA SER A 331 1.36 8.07 4.06
C SER A 331 0.52 7.53 5.23
N TYR A 332 -0.07 6.31 5.13
CA TYR A 332 -1.04 5.82 6.11
C TYR A 332 -0.47 5.74 7.53
N LEU A 333 0.61 5.00 7.72
CA LEU A 333 1.23 4.85 9.05
C LEU A 333 2.10 6.05 9.42
N SER A 334 2.88 6.59 8.48
CA SER A 334 3.89 7.61 8.74
C SER A 334 3.29 8.95 9.21
N THR A 335 2.18 9.38 8.60
CA THR A 335 1.57 10.68 8.92
C THR A 335 0.81 10.71 10.25
N ILE A 336 0.57 9.57 10.90
CA ILE A 336 -0.05 9.51 12.24
C ILE A 336 0.70 10.43 13.21
N SER A 337 2.03 10.43 13.17
CA SER A 337 2.87 11.30 14.02
C SER A 337 2.61 12.78 13.80
N LEU A 338 2.37 13.19 12.54
CA LEU A 338 2.05 14.57 12.18
C LEU A 338 0.66 14.98 12.66
N PHE A 339 -0.34 14.11 12.51
CA PHE A 339 -1.69 14.38 13.05
C PHE A 339 -1.69 14.44 14.57
N LEU A 340 -0.90 13.61 15.26
CA LEU A 340 -0.73 13.70 16.72
C LEU A 340 -0.06 15.01 17.12
N LEU A 341 0.92 15.49 16.36
CA LEU A 341 1.53 16.81 16.59
C LEU A 341 0.51 17.93 16.41
N LEU A 342 -0.32 17.87 15.36
CA LEU A 342 -1.43 18.80 15.14
C LEU A 342 -2.40 18.80 16.33
N GLY A 343 -2.82 17.62 16.80
CA GLY A 343 -3.70 17.51 17.96
C GLY A 343 -3.10 18.06 19.25
N ALA A 344 -1.80 17.87 19.47
CA ALA A 344 -1.08 18.48 20.57
C ALA A 344 -1.05 20.01 20.45
N GLY A 345 -0.87 20.54 19.25
CA GLY A 345 -0.95 21.97 18.96
C GLY A 345 -2.35 22.55 19.23
N ILE A 346 -3.41 21.88 18.77
CA ILE A 346 -4.81 22.25 19.05
C ILE A 346 -5.06 22.25 20.57
N SER A 347 -4.63 21.22 21.28
CA SER A 347 -4.75 21.14 22.74
C SER A 347 -4.10 22.34 23.44
N ALA A 348 -2.85 22.63 23.09
CA ALA A 348 -2.11 23.75 23.67
C ALA A 348 -2.71 25.14 23.31
N ALA A 349 -3.27 25.28 22.12
CA ALA A 349 -3.96 26.49 21.71
C ALA A 349 -5.28 26.70 22.46
N LEU A 350 -6.05 25.64 22.69
CA LEU A 350 -7.30 25.67 23.48
C LEU A 350 -7.06 26.07 24.95
N GLU A 351 -5.92 25.67 25.54
CA GLU A 351 -5.57 26.06 26.90
C GLU A 351 -5.32 27.56 27.04
N ARG A 352 -4.78 28.18 25.98
CA ARG A 352 -4.43 29.63 25.96
C ARG A 352 -5.56 30.52 25.44
N ALA A 353 -6.60 29.93 24.82
CA ALA A 353 -7.65 30.67 24.14
C ALA A 353 -8.78 31.07 25.11
N GLY A 354 -9.27 32.30 24.99
CA GLY A 354 -10.54 32.75 25.58
C GLY A 354 -11.74 32.22 24.76
N GLY A 355 -12.96 32.40 25.32
CA GLY A 355 -14.19 31.83 24.78
C GLY A 355 -14.40 32.03 23.27
N GLY A 356 -14.32 33.27 22.77
CA GLY A 356 -14.51 33.56 21.35
C GLY A 356 -13.49 32.86 20.45
N ARG A 357 -12.19 32.78 20.85
CA ARG A 357 -11.16 32.05 20.10
C ARG A 357 -11.39 30.54 20.10
N ARG A 358 -11.92 29.96 21.18
CA ARG A 358 -12.30 28.54 21.23
C ARG A 358 -13.40 28.22 20.23
N ILE A 359 -14.41 29.08 20.15
CA ILE A 359 -15.50 28.94 19.18
C ILE A 359 -14.93 29.01 17.75
N ALA A 360 -14.11 30.02 17.45
CA ALA A 360 -13.49 30.15 16.14
C ALA A 360 -12.65 28.92 15.76
N MET A 361 -11.86 28.37 16.67
CA MET A 361 -11.12 27.13 16.46
C MET A 361 -12.03 25.94 16.19
N ALA A 362 -13.10 25.79 16.95
CA ALA A 362 -14.07 24.69 16.75
C ALA A 362 -14.75 24.79 15.38
N VAL A 363 -15.17 25.99 14.97
CA VAL A 363 -15.76 26.26 13.65
C VAL A 363 -14.75 25.95 12.54
N SER A 364 -13.51 26.42 12.66
CA SER A 364 -12.45 26.15 11.67
C SER A 364 -12.15 24.66 11.55
N CYS A 365 -11.99 23.95 12.67
CA CYS A 365 -11.79 22.49 12.65
C CYS A 365 -12.99 21.76 12.03
N GLY A 366 -14.20 22.19 12.33
CA GLY A 366 -15.43 21.65 11.74
C GLY A 366 -15.49 21.88 10.22
N ALA A 367 -15.17 23.08 9.75
CA ALA A 367 -15.12 23.39 8.32
C ALA A 367 -14.07 22.55 7.59
N VAL A 368 -12.86 22.43 8.14
CA VAL A 368 -11.79 21.55 7.59
C VAL A 368 -12.27 20.10 7.56
N ALA A 369 -12.91 19.61 8.62
CA ALA A 369 -13.42 18.24 8.67
C ALA A 369 -14.47 17.98 7.59
N VAL A 370 -15.39 18.90 7.34
CA VAL A 370 -16.40 18.79 6.27
C VAL A 370 -15.74 18.75 4.89
N ILE A 371 -14.78 19.65 4.64
CA ILE A 371 -14.04 19.68 3.37
C ILE A 371 -13.29 18.36 3.15
N LEU A 372 -12.53 17.90 4.14
CA LEU A 372 -11.79 16.64 4.03
C LEU A 372 -12.71 15.45 3.84
N ALA A 373 -13.83 15.37 4.57
CA ALA A 373 -14.81 14.30 4.40
C ALA A 373 -15.40 14.28 2.99
N SER A 374 -15.78 15.44 2.45
CA SER A 374 -16.28 15.56 1.07
C SER A 374 -15.25 15.11 0.04
N LEU A 375 -14.00 15.55 0.17
CA LEU A 375 -12.90 15.11 -0.69
C LEU A 375 -12.63 13.61 -0.56
N THR A 376 -12.77 13.05 0.65
CA THR A 376 -12.60 11.62 0.89
C THR A 376 -13.66 10.78 0.21
N VAL A 377 -14.93 11.20 0.30
CA VAL A 377 -16.02 10.52 -0.42
C VAL A 377 -15.76 10.53 -1.93
N THR A 378 -15.38 11.68 -2.48
CA THR A 378 -15.04 11.82 -3.90
C THR A 378 -13.86 10.92 -4.28
N GLN A 379 -12.78 10.92 -3.48
CA GLN A 379 -11.60 10.12 -3.77
C GLN A 379 -11.87 8.61 -3.61
N ALA A 380 -12.65 8.21 -2.60
CA ALA A 380 -13.06 6.82 -2.41
C ALA A 380 -13.91 6.33 -3.60
N SER A 381 -14.77 7.16 -4.17
CA SER A 381 -15.62 6.79 -5.30
C SER A 381 -14.84 6.43 -6.58
N LEU A 382 -13.58 6.85 -6.71
CA LEU A 382 -12.71 6.45 -7.82
C LEU A 382 -12.40 4.94 -7.78
N TRP A 383 -12.38 4.35 -6.59
CA TRP A 383 -12.14 2.93 -6.36
C TRP A 383 -13.39 2.05 -6.50
N LYS A 384 -14.48 2.61 -7.04
CA LYS A 384 -15.74 1.88 -7.20
C LYS A 384 -15.64 0.72 -8.19
N SER A 385 -14.88 0.89 -9.25
CA SER A 385 -14.63 -0.13 -10.29
C SER A 385 -13.31 0.17 -11.00
N SER A 386 -12.78 -0.84 -11.69
CA SER A 386 -11.59 -0.67 -12.53
C SER A 386 -11.76 0.42 -13.58
N THR A 387 -12.94 0.49 -14.20
CA THR A 387 -13.25 1.51 -15.21
C THR A 387 -13.26 2.92 -14.62
N SER A 388 -13.82 3.11 -13.40
CA SER A 388 -13.78 4.41 -12.71
C SER A 388 -12.35 4.81 -12.36
N LEU A 389 -11.56 3.87 -11.81
CA LEU A 389 -10.19 4.11 -11.36
C LEU A 389 -9.28 4.52 -12.52
N TRP A 390 -9.22 3.66 -13.53
CA TRP A 390 -8.33 3.88 -14.66
C TRP A 390 -8.83 4.97 -15.60
N GLY A 391 -10.15 5.12 -15.75
CA GLY A 391 -10.74 6.22 -16.49
C GLY A 391 -10.35 7.59 -15.91
N TYR A 392 -10.30 7.72 -14.58
CA TYR A 392 -9.80 8.93 -13.93
C TYR A 392 -8.32 9.20 -14.26
N VAL A 393 -7.47 8.18 -14.20
CA VAL A 393 -6.04 8.34 -14.52
C VAL A 393 -5.85 8.75 -15.97
N VAL A 394 -6.48 8.04 -16.91
CA VAL A 394 -6.35 8.29 -18.35
C VAL A 394 -6.90 9.67 -18.75
N ALA A 395 -7.98 10.12 -18.11
CA ALA A 395 -8.55 11.45 -18.37
C ALA A 395 -7.75 12.59 -17.73
N GLY A 396 -7.12 12.35 -16.58
CA GLY A 396 -6.44 13.37 -15.79
C GLY A 396 -4.97 13.60 -16.15
N PHE A 397 -4.35 12.66 -16.86
CA PHE A 397 -2.91 12.70 -17.15
C PHE A 397 -2.62 12.49 -18.65
N PRO A 398 -1.61 13.19 -19.22
CA PRO A 398 -1.27 13.03 -20.62
C PRO A 398 -0.73 11.63 -20.90
N PRO A 399 -0.91 11.10 -22.13
CA PRO A 399 -0.39 9.79 -22.52
C PRO A 399 1.15 9.80 -22.54
N LYS A 400 1.74 9.11 -21.56
CA LYS A 400 3.17 8.94 -21.39
C LYS A 400 3.47 7.50 -20.99
N PRO A 401 4.70 6.98 -21.21
CA PRO A 401 5.07 5.61 -20.83
C PRO A 401 4.77 5.28 -19.37
N ASP A 402 4.93 6.24 -18.45
CA ASP A 402 4.62 6.07 -17.02
C ASP A 402 3.14 5.69 -16.74
N TYR A 403 2.25 5.88 -17.72
CA TYR A 403 0.81 5.57 -17.60
C TYR A 403 0.35 4.44 -18.52
N SER A 404 1.26 3.76 -19.22
CA SER A 404 0.93 2.63 -20.09
C SER A 404 0.05 1.61 -19.41
N ASP A 405 0.37 1.25 -18.15
CA ASP A 405 -0.42 0.30 -17.35
C ASP A 405 -1.85 0.81 -17.05
N ALA A 406 -2.04 2.13 -16.93
CA ALA A 406 -3.38 2.68 -16.73
C ALA A 406 -4.25 2.53 -17.99
N TYR A 407 -3.67 2.75 -19.17
CA TYR A 407 -4.34 2.51 -20.46
C TYR A 407 -4.63 1.01 -20.65
N LEU A 408 -3.65 0.15 -20.37
CA LEU A 408 -3.83 -1.30 -20.41
C LEU A 408 -5.00 -1.74 -19.51
N ASN A 409 -4.97 -1.36 -18.24
CA ASN A 409 -5.97 -1.77 -17.27
C ASN A 409 -7.37 -1.22 -17.58
N LEU A 410 -7.46 0.00 -18.13
CA LEU A 410 -8.72 0.55 -18.62
C LEU A 410 -9.26 -0.25 -19.81
N GLY A 411 -8.38 -0.58 -20.76
CA GLY A 411 -8.76 -1.37 -21.92
C GLY A 411 -9.23 -2.78 -21.55
N VAL A 412 -8.53 -3.44 -20.61
CA VAL A 412 -8.96 -4.73 -20.05
C VAL A 412 -10.31 -4.60 -19.34
N SER A 413 -10.53 -3.51 -18.58
CA SER A 413 -11.81 -3.26 -17.90
C SER A 413 -12.98 -3.12 -18.90
N TYR A 414 -12.78 -2.36 -19.96
CA TYR A 414 -13.78 -2.24 -21.03
C TYR A 414 -14.05 -3.57 -21.72
N ALA A 415 -13.03 -4.41 -21.94
CA ALA A 415 -13.20 -5.74 -22.52
C ALA A 415 -14.04 -6.65 -21.60
N GLN A 416 -13.81 -6.63 -20.28
CA GLN A 416 -14.60 -7.34 -19.29
C GLN A 416 -16.06 -6.88 -19.25
N GLU A 417 -16.31 -5.57 -19.46
CA GLU A 417 -17.65 -4.99 -19.61
C GLU A 417 -18.27 -5.24 -21.00
N LYS A 418 -17.62 -6.01 -21.89
CA LYS A 418 -18.04 -6.26 -23.28
C LYS A 418 -18.10 -5.02 -24.18
N ARG A 419 -17.44 -3.95 -23.81
CA ARG A 419 -17.30 -2.70 -24.56
C ARG A 419 -16.09 -2.80 -25.50
N LEU A 420 -16.13 -3.75 -26.45
CA LEU A 420 -14.97 -4.16 -27.23
C LEU A 420 -14.37 -3.05 -28.12
N ARG A 421 -15.22 -2.14 -28.66
CA ARG A 421 -14.73 -0.99 -29.47
C ARG A 421 -13.88 -0.03 -28.63
N GLU A 422 -14.36 0.29 -27.42
CA GLU A 422 -13.66 1.18 -26.49
C GLU A 422 -12.40 0.49 -25.95
N ALA A 423 -12.49 -0.80 -25.62
CA ALA A 423 -11.34 -1.61 -25.20
C ALA A 423 -10.23 -1.58 -26.25
N ARG A 424 -10.57 -1.82 -27.52
CA ARG A 424 -9.60 -1.77 -28.62
C ARG A 424 -8.92 -0.42 -28.72
N ALA A 425 -9.66 0.68 -28.77
CA ALA A 425 -9.12 2.03 -28.91
C ALA A 425 -8.14 2.39 -27.77
N ILE A 426 -8.46 1.98 -26.54
CA ILE A 426 -7.61 2.24 -25.37
C ILE A 426 -6.37 1.34 -25.37
N LEU A 427 -6.50 0.06 -25.76
CA LEU A 427 -5.36 -0.87 -25.84
C LEU A 427 -4.40 -0.52 -26.99
N GLU A 428 -4.91 -0.05 -28.14
CA GLU A 428 -4.11 0.50 -29.21
C GLU A 428 -3.29 1.71 -28.74
N LYS A 429 -3.92 2.57 -27.91
CA LYS A 429 -3.21 3.68 -27.28
C LYS A 429 -2.15 3.21 -26.28
N ALA A 430 -2.42 2.16 -25.49
CA ALA A 430 -1.42 1.57 -24.61
C ALA A 430 -0.20 1.05 -25.39
N ALA A 431 -0.42 0.34 -26.51
CA ALA A 431 0.62 -0.20 -27.37
C ALA A 431 1.41 0.91 -28.12
N GLU A 432 0.75 2.04 -28.45
CA GLU A 432 1.41 3.21 -29.03
C GLU A 432 2.32 3.92 -28.01
N ILE A 433 1.85 4.09 -26.78
CA ILE A 433 2.59 4.75 -25.69
C ILE A 433 3.80 3.93 -25.27
N ASP A 434 3.62 2.61 -25.17
CA ASP A 434 4.69 1.67 -24.81
C ASP A 434 4.68 0.46 -25.75
N PRO A 435 5.46 0.52 -26.84
CA PRO A 435 5.59 -0.60 -27.79
C PRO A 435 6.26 -1.86 -27.20
N THR A 436 6.74 -1.79 -25.96
CA THR A 436 7.33 -2.94 -25.25
C THR A 436 6.34 -3.59 -24.26
N ASN A 437 5.09 -3.13 -24.23
CA ASN A 437 4.03 -3.71 -23.42
C ASN A 437 3.40 -4.93 -24.13
N ALA A 438 3.92 -6.13 -23.85
CA ALA A 438 3.42 -7.38 -24.42
C ALA A 438 1.95 -7.65 -24.09
N GLU A 439 1.49 -7.29 -22.89
CA GLU A 439 0.10 -7.47 -22.44
C GLU A 439 -0.89 -6.65 -23.27
N ALA A 440 -0.50 -5.46 -23.76
CA ALA A 440 -1.36 -4.66 -24.63
C ALA A 440 -1.61 -5.39 -25.98
N PHE A 441 -0.56 -5.93 -26.60
CA PHE A 441 -0.69 -6.72 -27.83
C PHE A 441 -1.48 -8.02 -27.60
N TYR A 442 -1.23 -8.70 -26.48
CA TYR A 442 -1.98 -9.90 -26.11
C TYR A 442 -3.48 -9.63 -26.01
N ASN A 443 -3.88 -8.59 -25.28
CA ASN A 443 -5.29 -8.25 -25.11
C ASN A 443 -5.95 -7.75 -26.40
N LEU A 444 -5.22 -7.02 -27.25
CA LEU A 444 -5.67 -6.69 -28.62
C LEU A 444 -5.88 -7.95 -29.45
N GLY A 445 -5.01 -8.95 -29.32
CA GLY A 445 -5.15 -10.25 -29.96
C GLY A 445 -6.41 -11.00 -29.49
N VAL A 446 -6.69 -10.99 -28.19
CA VAL A 446 -7.92 -11.58 -27.62
C VAL A 446 -9.17 -10.89 -28.20
N ILE A 447 -9.19 -9.57 -28.30
CA ILE A 447 -10.31 -8.84 -28.90
C ILE A 447 -10.44 -9.19 -30.39
N SER A 448 -9.34 -9.19 -31.14
CA SER A 448 -9.33 -9.54 -32.57
C SER A 448 -9.88 -10.94 -32.81
N TYR A 449 -9.46 -11.90 -31.96
CA TYR A 449 -9.95 -13.27 -32.00
C TYR A 449 -11.47 -13.33 -31.71
N SER A 450 -11.96 -12.61 -30.70
CA SER A 450 -13.38 -12.58 -30.34
C SER A 450 -14.27 -11.96 -31.43
N GLU A 451 -13.72 -11.07 -32.24
CA GLU A 451 -14.40 -10.46 -33.41
C GLU A 451 -14.34 -11.35 -34.66
N GLY A 452 -13.69 -12.53 -34.59
CA GLY A 452 -13.55 -13.46 -35.71
C GLY A 452 -12.38 -13.17 -36.64
N ASN A 453 -11.59 -12.11 -36.39
CA ASN A 453 -10.41 -11.77 -37.18
C ASN A 453 -9.20 -12.61 -36.73
N ARG A 454 -9.16 -13.89 -37.17
CA ARG A 454 -8.13 -14.87 -36.79
C ARG A 454 -6.73 -14.45 -37.23
N GLU A 455 -6.59 -13.97 -38.46
CA GLU A 455 -5.29 -13.52 -38.99
C GLU A 455 -4.76 -12.31 -38.23
N GLY A 456 -5.62 -11.34 -37.93
CA GLY A 456 -5.27 -10.19 -37.09
C GLY A 456 -4.84 -10.60 -35.68
N ALA A 457 -5.53 -11.60 -35.08
CA ALA A 457 -5.17 -12.14 -33.77
C ALA A 457 -3.78 -12.82 -33.80
N VAL A 458 -3.46 -13.61 -34.83
CA VAL A 458 -2.13 -14.23 -35.00
C VAL A 458 -1.04 -13.18 -34.99
N GLY A 459 -1.20 -12.11 -35.80
CA GLY A 459 -0.19 -11.03 -35.87
C GLY A 459 0.03 -10.34 -34.52
N LEU A 460 -1.04 -10.11 -33.76
CA LEU A 460 -0.98 -9.48 -32.45
C LEU A 460 -0.34 -10.39 -31.38
N TYR A 461 -0.69 -11.69 -31.36
CA TYR A 461 -0.06 -12.66 -30.46
C TYR A 461 1.42 -12.86 -30.79
N GLN A 462 1.79 -12.89 -32.09
CA GLN A 462 3.19 -12.93 -32.51
C GLN A 462 3.95 -11.68 -32.02
N ARG A 463 3.32 -10.51 -32.09
CA ARG A 463 3.92 -9.29 -31.54
C ARG A 463 4.10 -9.40 -30.03
N ALA A 464 3.10 -9.87 -29.29
CA ALA A 464 3.19 -10.09 -27.85
C ALA A 464 4.34 -11.05 -27.48
N THR A 465 4.46 -12.19 -28.16
CA THR A 465 5.53 -13.18 -27.92
C THR A 465 6.92 -12.69 -28.36
N SER A 466 7.00 -11.79 -29.34
CA SER A 466 8.27 -11.18 -29.74
C SER A 466 8.78 -10.15 -28.72
N VAL A 467 7.86 -9.45 -28.06
CA VAL A 467 8.15 -8.47 -27.01
C VAL A 467 8.49 -9.18 -25.69
N ASP A 468 7.68 -10.16 -25.30
CA ASP A 468 7.94 -11.02 -24.14
C ASP A 468 7.98 -12.50 -24.53
N PRO A 469 9.18 -13.07 -24.71
CA PRO A 469 9.36 -14.49 -25.01
C PRO A 469 8.92 -15.45 -23.88
N HIS A 470 8.60 -14.92 -22.70
CA HIS A 470 8.09 -15.71 -21.56
C HIS A 470 6.57 -15.61 -21.37
N HIS A 471 5.86 -14.98 -22.28
CA HIS A 471 4.42 -14.80 -22.20
C HIS A 471 3.65 -16.08 -22.60
N ALA A 472 3.55 -17.04 -21.67
CA ALA A 472 2.97 -18.36 -21.91
C ALA A 472 1.54 -18.31 -22.49
N LYS A 473 0.68 -17.40 -21.98
CA LYS A 473 -0.70 -17.25 -22.47
C LYS A 473 -0.77 -16.77 -23.93
N ALA A 474 0.15 -15.90 -24.34
CA ALA A 474 0.20 -15.41 -25.72
C ALA A 474 0.60 -16.55 -26.67
N PHE A 475 1.60 -17.37 -26.31
CA PHE A 475 1.95 -18.57 -27.09
C PHE A 475 0.80 -19.58 -27.18
N TYR A 476 0.06 -19.79 -26.09
CA TYR A 476 -1.09 -20.68 -26.09
C TYR A 476 -2.20 -20.19 -27.03
N ASN A 477 -2.60 -18.92 -26.93
CA ASN A 477 -3.64 -18.36 -27.78
C ASN A 477 -3.18 -18.26 -29.25
N LEU A 478 -1.90 -18.01 -29.49
CA LEU A 478 -1.29 -18.08 -30.82
C LEU A 478 -1.46 -19.50 -31.40
N ALA A 479 -1.12 -20.53 -30.61
CA ALA A 479 -1.24 -21.92 -31.01
C ALA A 479 -2.68 -22.31 -31.37
N VAL A 480 -3.63 -21.99 -30.50
CA VAL A 480 -5.06 -22.26 -30.72
C VAL A 480 -5.54 -21.57 -32.00
N THR A 481 -5.16 -20.30 -32.21
CA THR A 481 -5.58 -19.54 -33.38
C THR A 481 -4.96 -20.07 -34.68
N LEU A 482 -3.69 -20.49 -34.66
CA LEU A 482 -3.01 -21.12 -35.79
C LEU A 482 -3.61 -22.46 -36.17
N ASP A 483 -4.01 -23.29 -35.19
CA ASP A 483 -4.67 -24.55 -35.40
C ASP A 483 -6.03 -24.37 -36.11
N GLU A 484 -6.84 -23.39 -35.65
CA GLU A 484 -8.11 -23.04 -36.32
C GLU A 484 -7.93 -22.56 -37.78
N LEU A 485 -6.75 -22.01 -38.11
CA LEU A 485 -6.38 -21.61 -39.47
C LEU A 485 -5.73 -22.73 -40.30
N GLY A 486 -5.62 -23.95 -39.74
CA GLY A 486 -5.00 -25.10 -40.38
C GLY A 486 -3.47 -25.04 -40.49
N ARG A 487 -2.83 -24.13 -39.71
CA ARG A 487 -1.37 -23.97 -39.68
C ARG A 487 -0.74 -24.87 -38.61
N ASN A 488 -0.97 -26.18 -38.72
CA ASN A 488 -0.74 -27.17 -37.65
C ASN A 488 0.71 -27.20 -37.14
N ASP A 489 1.71 -27.14 -38.01
CA ASP A 489 3.12 -27.19 -37.60
C ASP A 489 3.49 -25.96 -36.72
N GLN A 490 3.00 -24.78 -37.09
CA GLN A 490 3.21 -23.55 -36.33
C GLN A 490 2.42 -23.57 -35.00
N ALA A 491 1.20 -24.15 -35.02
CA ALA A 491 0.39 -24.30 -33.82
C ALA A 491 1.08 -25.21 -32.78
N ILE A 492 1.59 -26.37 -33.22
CA ILE A 492 2.32 -27.29 -32.35
C ILE A 492 3.58 -26.60 -31.77
N ALA A 493 4.35 -25.91 -32.59
CA ALA A 493 5.54 -25.20 -32.11
C ALA A 493 5.22 -24.15 -31.03
N ALA A 494 4.18 -23.36 -31.23
CA ALA A 494 3.72 -22.38 -30.25
C ALA A 494 3.17 -23.03 -28.97
N MET A 495 2.42 -24.15 -29.11
CA MET A 495 1.88 -24.90 -27.96
C MET A 495 2.99 -25.52 -27.11
N VAL A 496 4.03 -26.11 -27.75
CA VAL A 496 5.21 -26.64 -27.06
C VAL A 496 5.94 -25.51 -26.30
N HIS A 497 6.01 -24.33 -26.89
CA HIS A 497 6.63 -23.18 -26.20
C HIS A 497 5.82 -22.77 -24.95
N ALA A 498 4.49 -22.68 -25.05
CA ALA A 498 3.63 -22.41 -23.91
C ALA A 498 3.75 -23.47 -22.79
N ALA A 499 3.84 -24.75 -23.17
CA ALA A 499 4.02 -25.88 -22.23
C ALA A 499 5.37 -25.81 -21.48
N ARG A 500 6.46 -25.51 -22.22
CA ARG A 500 7.80 -25.30 -21.62
C ARG A 500 7.86 -24.11 -20.68
N LEU A 501 7.05 -23.09 -20.90
CA LEU A 501 6.87 -21.96 -19.97
C LEU A 501 6.00 -22.31 -18.75
N GLY A 502 5.53 -23.57 -18.65
CA GLY A 502 4.82 -24.06 -17.47
C GLY A 502 3.30 -23.90 -17.52
N LEU A 503 2.71 -23.58 -18.69
CA LEU A 503 1.26 -23.46 -18.81
C LEU A 503 0.60 -24.86 -18.83
N THR A 504 -0.05 -25.23 -17.73
CA THR A 504 -0.69 -26.55 -17.54
C THR A 504 -1.67 -26.93 -18.66
N ALA A 505 -2.50 -25.97 -19.09
CA ALA A 505 -3.43 -26.21 -20.20
C ALA A 505 -2.72 -26.63 -21.51
N ALA A 506 -1.56 -26.06 -21.80
CA ALA A 506 -0.76 -26.45 -22.97
C ALA A 506 -0.12 -27.83 -22.77
N GLN A 507 0.35 -28.14 -21.57
CA GLN A 507 0.93 -29.45 -21.23
C GLN A 507 -0.13 -30.56 -21.38
N GLU A 508 -1.30 -30.38 -20.77
CA GLU A 508 -2.42 -31.33 -20.84
C GLU A 508 -2.88 -31.55 -22.28
N GLN A 509 -2.95 -30.49 -23.09
CA GLN A 509 -3.34 -30.59 -24.49
C GLN A 509 -2.32 -31.38 -25.32
N LEU A 510 -1.02 -31.13 -25.14
CA LEU A 510 0.04 -31.87 -25.84
C LEU A 510 0.12 -33.33 -25.39
N ASP A 511 0.01 -33.59 -24.07
CA ASP A 511 -0.01 -34.95 -23.51
C ASP A 511 -1.21 -35.76 -24.04
N SER A 512 -2.39 -35.15 -24.20
CA SER A 512 -3.58 -35.82 -24.74
C SER A 512 -3.42 -36.23 -26.23
N HIS A 513 -2.56 -35.52 -26.97
CA HIS A 513 -2.26 -35.83 -28.36
C HIS A 513 -0.95 -36.63 -28.55
N GLY A 514 -0.28 -37.02 -27.47
CA GLY A 514 0.99 -37.76 -27.49
C GLY A 514 2.16 -36.95 -28.08
N ILE A 515 2.11 -35.62 -28.02
CA ILE A 515 3.15 -34.75 -28.57
C ILE A 515 4.17 -34.41 -27.47
N PRO A 516 5.47 -34.74 -27.62
CA PRO A 516 6.48 -34.47 -26.62
C PRO A 516 6.79 -32.94 -26.55
N TRP A 517 6.86 -32.42 -25.33
CA TRP A 517 7.13 -30.99 -25.10
C TRP A 517 8.27 -30.71 -24.09
N LYS A 518 8.77 -31.76 -23.40
CA LYS A 518 9.87 -31.68 -22.41
C LYS A 518 11.23 -31.45 -23.08
#